data_dfe76df4d0f07c87f5e911048f5f6544
#
_entry.id   dfe76df4d0f07c87f5e911048f5f6544
#
_cell.length_a   1.000
_cell.length_b   1.000
_cell.length_c   1.000
_cell.angle_alpha   90.00
_cell.angle_beta   90.00
_cell.angle_gamma   90.00
#
_symmetry.space_group_name_H-M   'P 1'
#
loop_
_entity.id
_entity.type
_entity.pdbx_description
1 polymer ?
#
loop_
_entity_poly.entity_id
_entity_poly.type
_entity_poly.pdbx_seq_one_letter_code
_entity_poly.pdbx_strand_id
1 'polypeptide(L)'
;ISDGFLELDARLTYAVIPGHRHSTSFGQKAVESGYEVIVHMPMENTGKTYGEEEFVLMTAMDSETIQRRINNAIKDIPTAIGMNNHQGSKASADQHVMSNVAKVMKDREMFFIDSRTTVETIGETTMEVFGVPTARRNIFLDNEDNEEKIEKQLMKLVKRSEKDGSAIGIGHVKPKT
;
A
#
# COMPACT_ATOMS: atom_id res chain seq x y z
N ILE A 1 5.21 -17.27 -8.98
CA ILE A 1 6.01 -16.36 -8.11
C ILE A 1 5.22 -16.09 -6.82
N SER A 2 3.98 -15.63 -6.90
CA SER A 2 3.15 -15.33 -5.72
C SER A 2 2.96 -16.53 -4.77
N ASP A 3 2.82 -17.72 -5.29
CA ASP A 3 2.64 -18.93 -4.45
C ASP A 3 3.86 -19.22 -3.58
N GLY A 4 5.08 -19.03 -4.09
CA GLY A 4 6.29 -19.18 -3.28
C GLY A 4 6.39 -18.18 -2.12
N PHE A 5 5.85 -16.97 -2.28
CA PHE A 5 5.79 -16.00 -1.20
C PHE A 5 4.81 -16.41 -0.08
N LEU A 6 3.78 -17.18 -0.39
CA LEU A 6 2.83 -17.71 0.61
C LEU A 6 3.39 -18.89 1.43
N GLU A 7 4.57 -19.38 1.09
CA GLU A 7 5.28 -20.46 1.79
C GLU A 7 6.42 -19.94 2.68
N LEU A 8 6.65 -18.61 2.70
CA LEU A 8 7.72 -18.03 3.50
C LEU A 8 7.37 -18.05 4.99
N ASP A 9 8.30 -18.52 5.81
CA ASP A 9 8.22 -18.41 7.27
C ASP A 9 8.59 -16.99 7.73
N ALA A 10 7.77 -16.02 7.34
CA ALA A 10 7.95 -14.62 7.67
C ALA A 10 6.58 -13.93 7.87
N ARG A 11 6.49 -12.98 8.77
CA ARG A 11 5.29 -12.16 8.95
C ARG A 11 5.24 -11.08 7.86
N LEU A 12 4.49 -11.37 6.80
CA LEU A 12 4.29 -10.46 5.68
C LEU A 12 2.86 -9.92 5.66
N THR A 13 2.70 -8.70 5.18
CA THR A 13 1.42 -8.11 4.81
C THR A 13 1.40 -7.95 3.30
N TYR A 14 0.43 -8.56 2.62
CA TYR A 14 0.30 -8.47 1.17
C TYR A 14 -0.55 -7.28 0.77
N ALA A 15 0.05 -6.36 0.01
CA ALA A 15 -0.65 -5.24 -0.61
C ALA A 15 -1.12 -5.66 -2.01
N VAL A 16 -2.42 -5.80 -2.19
CA VAL A 16 -3.04 -6.33 -3.40
C VAL A 16 -3.68 -5.20 -4.20
N ILE A 17 -3.30 -5.07 -5.47
CA ILE A 17 -3.90 -4.10 -6.41
C ILE A 17 -5.30 -4.61 -6.78
N PRO A 18 -6.36 -3.77 -6.68
CA PRO A 18 -7.72 -4.14 -7.08
C PRO A 18 -7.86 -4.23 -8.61
N GLY A 19 -8.89 -4.95 -9.08
CA GLY A 19 -9.28 -5.01 -10.48
C GLY A 19 -8.52 -6.01 -11.35
N HIS A 20 -7.50 -6.68 -10.85
CA HIS A 20 -6.84 -7.75 -11.61
C HIS A 20 -7.58 -9.08 -11.44
N ARG A 21 -7.46 -9.94 -12.46
CA ARG A 21 -8.14 -11.24 -12.54
C ARG A 21 -8.04 -12.10 -11.27
N HIS A 22 -6.93 -11.97 -10.54
CA HIS A 22 -6.63 -12.81 -9.38
C HIS A 22 -6.56 -12.04 -8.06
N SER A 23 -6.90 -10.75 -8.03
CA SER A 23 -6.79 -9.91 -6.82
C SER A 23 -7.59 -10.50 -5.65
N THR A 24 -8.88 -10.72 -5.85
CA THR A 24 -9.76 -11.31 -4.83
C THR A 24 -9.31 -12.69 -4.38
N SER A 25 -9.01 -13.59 -5.34
CA SER A 25 -8.62 -14.98 -5.02
C SER A 25 -7.25 -15.06 -4.35
N PHE A 26 -6.31 -14.19 -4.72
CA PHE A 26 -5.02 -14.11 -4.05
C PHE A 26 -5.15 -13.60 -2.62
N GLY A 27 -5.95 -12.53 -2.41
CA GLY A 27 -6.21 -12.01 -1.07
C GLY A 27 -6.83 -13.07 -0.15
N GLN A 28 -7.78 -13.85 -0.65
CA GLN A 28 -8.38 -14.95 0.09
C GLN A 28 -7.34 -16.02 0.46
N LYS A 29 -6.55 -16.46 -0.52
CA LYS A 29 -5.48 -17.47 -0.31
C LYS A 29 -4.42 -16.99 0.68
N ALA A 30 -4.04 -15.71 0.65
CA ALA A 30 -3.08 -15.13 1.58
C ALA A 30 -3.60 -15.19 3.02
N VAL A 31 -4.85 -14.82 3.26
CA VAL A 31 -5.47 -14.89 4.60
C VAL A 31 -5.60 -16.36 5.07
N GLU A 32 -5.99 -17.27 4.19
CA GLU A 32 -6.05 -18.71 4.51
C GLU A 32 -4.66 -19.28 4.87
N SER A 33 -3.59 -18.70 4.33
CA SER A 33 -2.20 -19.02 4.66
C SER A 33 -1.68 -18.28 5.91
N GLY A 34 -2.53 -17.49 6.59
CA GLY A 34 -2.19 -16.82 7.85
C GLY A 34 -1.55 -15.43 7.70
N TYR A 35 -1.61 -14.84 6.50
CA TYR A 35 -1.05 -13.51 6.24
C TYR A 35 -2.11 -12.41 6.31
N GLU A 36 -1.66 -11.19 6.59
CA GLU A 36 -2.48 -9.99 6.47
C GLU A 36 -2.55 -9.53 5.01
N VAL A 37 -3.69 -8.93 4.65
CA VAL A 37 -3.93 -8.37 3.32
C VAL A 37 -4.38 -6.92 3.46
N ILE A 38 -3.85 -6.05 2.60
CA ILE A 38 -4.28 -4.65 2.46
C ILE A 38 -4.55 -4.32 0.99
N VAL A 39 -5.36 -3.31 0.75
CA VAL A 39 -5.57 -2.77 -0.61
C VAL A 39 -4.33 -1.96 -1.01
N HIS A 40 -3.72 -2.30 -2.14
CA HIS A 40 -2.69 -1.46 -2.79
C HIS A 40 -3.38 -0.50 -3.76
N MET A 41 -3.79 0.67 -3.25
CA MET A 41 -4.68 1.59 -3.94
C MET A 41 -3.98 2.38 -5.03
N PRO A 42 -4.40 2.24 -6.31
CA PRO A 42 -3.82 3.02 -7.41
C PRO A 42 -4.09 4.51 -7.25
N MET A 43 -3.06 5.34 -7.40
CA MET A 43 -3.13 6.79 -7.22
C MET A 43 -2.33 7.54 -8.27
N GLU A 44 -2.76 8.76 -8.60
CA GLU A 44 -2.18 9.62 -9.63
C GLU A 44 -0.71 9.97 -9.36
N ASN A 45 0.13 9.82 -10.39
CA ASN A 45 1.51 10.31 -10.40
C ASN A 45 1.63 11.74 -10.91
N THR A 46 2.74 12.41 -10.60
CA THR A 46 3.11 13.70 -11.20
C THR A 46 3.38 13.58 -12.70
N GLY A 47 3.81 12.41 -13.16
CA GLY A 47 3.95 12.06 -14.58
C GLY A 47 2.77 11.23 -15.07
N LYS A 48 3.04 10.29 -15.99
CA LYS A 48 2.01 9.38 -16.49
C LYS A 48 1.64 8.36 -15.41
N THR A 49 0.34 8.20 -15.20
CA THR A 49 -0.22 7.14 -14.37
C THR A 49 -0.60 5.97 -15.27
N TYR A 50 -0.30 4.76 -14.86
CA TYR A 50 -0.52 3.54 -15.65
C TYR A 50 -1.38 2.54 -14.87
N GLY A 51 -2.21 1.83 -15.60
CA GLY A 51 -3.01 0.72 -15.08
C GLY A 51 -4.24 1.14 -14.28
N GLU A 52 -5.07 0.20 -13.96
CA GLU A 52 -6.18 0.24 -13.00
C GLU A 52 -7.10 1.47 -13.13
N GLU A 53 -7.44 1.88 -14.36
CA GLU A 53 -8.19 3.12 -14.67
C GLU A 53 -9.50 3.27 -13.91
N GLU A 54 -10.16 2.15 -13.57
CA GLU A 54 -11.41 2.15 -12.80
C GLU A 54 -11.19 2.44 -11.30
N PHE A 55 -9.98 2.20 -10.79
CA PHE A 55 -9.67 2.33 -9.36
C PHE A 55 -8.78 3.54 -9.06
N VAL A 56 -7.97 4.01 -10.01
CA VAL A 56 -6.99 5.08 -9.78
C VAL A 56 -7.63 6.33 -9.18
N LEU A 57 -7.09 6.84 -8.08
CA LEU A 57 -7.53 8.12 -7.49
C LEU A 57 -6.78 9.27 -8.15
N MET A 58 -7.54 10.18 -8.78
CA MET A 58 -7.02 11.36 -9.47
C MET A 58 -7.36 12.63 -8.71
N THR A 59 -6.44 13.59 -8.69
CA THR A 59 -6.64 14.89 -8.00
C THR A 59 -7.79 15.73 -8.58
N ALA A 60 -8.16 15.50 -9.83
CA ALA A 60 -9.28 16.19 -10.48
C ALA A 60 -10.67 15.59 -10.16
N MET A 61 -10.75 14.49 -9.40
CA MET A 61 -12.03 13.86 -9.04
C MET A 61 -12.70 14.57 -7.88
N ASP A 62 -14.03 14.56 -7.86
CA ASP A 62 -14.82 14.97 -6.71
C ASP A 62 -14.77 13.94 -5.56
N SER A 63 -15.18 14.35 -4.38
CA SER A 63 -15.16 13.52 -3.17
C SER A 63 -15.97 12.24 -3.32
N GLU A 64 -17.14 12.31 -3.96
CA GLU A 64 -18.01 11.16 -4.15
C GLU A 64 -17.33 10.09 -5.02
N THR A 65 -16.72 10.51 -6.11
CA THR A 65 -15.98 9.62 -7.01
C THR A 65 -14.78 8.98 -6.32
N ILE A 66 -13.99 9.75 -5.56
CA ILE A 66 -12.85 9.22 -4.79
C ILE A 66 -13.35 8.16 -3.80
N GLN A 67 -14.32 8.50 -2.94
CA GLN A 67 -14.83 7.56 -1.93
C GLN A 67 -15.47 6.31 -2.55
N ARG A 68 -16.19 6.45 -3.66
CA ARG A 68 -16.76 5.33 -4.40
C ARG A 68 -15.67 4.39 -4.93
N ARG A 69 -14.59 4.92 -5.52
CA ARG A 69 -13.46 4.11 -6.01
C ARG A 69 -12.76 3.35 -4.88
N ILE A 70 -12.53 4.01 -3.75
CA ILE A 70 -11.97 3.36 -2.56
C ILE A 70 -12.88 2.23 -2.07
N ASN A 71 -14.18 2.49 -1.94
CA ASN A 71 -15.13 1.48 -1.51
C ASN A 71 -15.24 0.30 -2.51
N ASN A 72 -15.11 0.55 -3.81
CA ASN A 72 -15.07 -0.51 -4.81
C ASN A 72 -13.78 -1.35 -4.70
N ALA A 73 -12.64 -0.72 -4.45
CA ALA A 73 -11.38 -1.43 -4.21
C ALA A 73 -11.45 -2.34 -2.96
N ILE A 74 -12.05 -1.85 -1.86
CA ILE A 74 -12.28 -2.65 -0.65
C ILE A 74 -13.25 -3.82 -0.92
N LYS A 75 -14.28 -3.62 -1.76
CA LYS A 75 -15.18 -4.72 -2.15
C LYS A 75 -14.49 -5.77 -3.03
N ASP A 76 -13.55 -5.35 -3.87
CA ASP A 76 -12.77 -6.25 -4.72
C ASP A 76 -11.78 -7.10 -3.90
N ILE A 77 -11.30 -6.56 -2.78
CA ILE A 77 -10.40 -7.25 -1.85
C ILE A 77 -11.04 -7.30 -0.44
N PRO A 78 -12.08 -8.12 -0.26
CA PRO A 78 -12.89 -8.11 0.97
C PRO A 78 -12.13 -8.59 2.21
N THR A 79 -10.97 -9.21 2.04
CA THR A 79 -10.07 -9.66 3.11
C THR A 79 -9.15 -8.55 3.62
N ALA A 80 -9.14 -7.38 3.00
CA ALA A 80 -8.23 -6.30 3.36
C ALA A 80 -8.60 -5.65 4.70
N ILE A 81 -7.60 -5.46 5.56
CA ILE A 81 -7.71 -4.81 6.87
C ILE A 81 -7.09 -3.41 6.89
N GLY A 82 -6.52 -2.97 5.80
CA GLY A 82 -5.85 -1.68 5.65
C GLY A 82 -5.64 -1.31 4.19
N MET A 83 -4.91 -0.23 3.96
CA MET A 83 -4.60 0.28 2.64
C MET A 83 -3.20 0.89 2.60
N ASN A 84 -2.55 0.85 1.44
CA ASN A 84 -1.41 1.70 1.11
C ASN A 84 -1.55 2.24 -0.32
N ASN A 85 -0.72 3.21 -0.69
CA ASN A 85 -0.76 3.78 -2.04
C ASN A 85 0.16 3.01 -3.01
N HIS A 86 -0.43 2.63 -4.16
CA HIS A 86 0.29 2.22 -5.38
C HIS A 86 0.54 3.44 -6.25
N GLN A 87 1.81 3.68 -6.66
CA GLN A 87 2.17 4.94 -7.32
C GLN A 87 1.80 6.15 -6.44
N GLY A 88 1.21 7.20 -7.02
CA GLY A 88 0.56 8.27 -6.28
C GLY A 88 1.48 9.41 -5.85
N SER A 89 2.58 9.68 -6.57
CA SER A 89 3.47 10.79 -6.23
C SER A 89 2.80 12.18 -6.28
N LYS A 90 1.67 12.32 -7.00
CA LYS A 90 0.85 13.52 -7.01
C LYS A 90 -0.30 13.43 -6.01
N ALA A 91 -1.07 12.34 -6.05
CA ALA A 91 -2.27 12.20 -5.24
C ALA A 91 -1.98 12.08 -3.74
N SER A 92 -0.84 11.47 -3.34
CA SER A 92 -0.45 11.38 -1.93
C SER A 92 0.02 12.72 -1.33
N ALA A 93 0.32 13.71 -2.17
CA ALA A 93 0.62 15.09 -1.77
C ALA A 93 -0.61 16.02 -1.85
N ASP A 94 -1.75 15.52 -2.31
CA ASP A 94 -2.98 16.28 -2.50
C ASP A 94 -3.91 16.17 -1.29
N GLN A 95 -4.22 17.32 -0.67
CA GLN A 95 -5.04 17.38 0.56
C GLN A 95 -6.47 16.88 0.32
N HIS A 96 -7.05 17.17 -0.86
CA HIS A 96 -8.41 16.74 -1.17
C HIS A 96 -8.50 15.21 -1.29
N VAL A 97 -7.57 14.60 -2.02
CA VAL A 97 -7.51 13.14 -2.17
C VAL A 97 -7.27 12.49 -0.80
N MET A 98 -6.20 12.89 -0.08
CA MET A 98 -5.84 12.22 1.17
C MET A 98 -6.87 12.41 2.28
N SER A 99 -7.60 13.54 2.32
CA SER A 99 -8.73 13.70 3.26
C SER A 99 -9.88 12.75 2.97
N ASN A 100 -10.17 12.46 1.69
CA ASN A 100 -11.20 11.49 1.31
C ASN A 100 -10.76 10.05 1.61
N VAL A 101 -9.47 9.72 1.40
CA VAL A 101 -8.91 8.44 1.83
C VAL A 101 -9.06 8.28 3.34
N ALA A 102 -8.65 9.28 4.12
CA ALA A 102 -8.72 9.24 5.58
C ALA A 102 -10.16 9.06 6.10
N LYS A 103 -11.15 9.72 5.50
CA LYS A 103 -12.57 9.52 5.84
C LYS A 103 -12.99 8.07 5.67
N VAL A 104 -12.71 7.48 4.50
CA VAL A 104 -13.12 6.09 4.25
C VAL A 104 -12.37 5.13 5.16
N MET A 105 -11.08 5.34 5.41
CA MET A 105 -10.30 4.49 6.33
C MET A 105 -10.89 4.55 7.74
N LYS A 106 -11.23 5.73 8.23
CA LYS A 106 -11.87 5.92 9.53
C LYS A 106 -13.24 5.23 9.62
N ASP A 107 -14.10 5.44 8.62
CA ASP A 107 -15.45 4.88 8.57
C ASP A 107 -15.44 3.35 8.48
N ARG A 108 -14.36 2.77 7.96
CA ARG A 108 -14.14 1.32 7.81
C ARG A 108 -13.30 0.71 8.93
N GLU A 109 -12.83 1.52 9.89
CA GLU A 109 -11.90 1.08 10.94
C GLU A 109 -10.63 0.41 10.42
N MET A 110 -10.12 0.91 9.25
CA MET A 110 -8.94 0.41 8.56
C MET A 110 -7.73 1.31 8.84
N PHE A 111 -6.53 0.74 8.79
CA PHE A 111 -5.29 1.51 8.88
C PHE A 111 -4.74 1.90 7.50
N PHE A 112 -3.83 2.87 7.49
CA PHE A 112 -3.15 3.30 6.25
C PHE A 112 -1.62 3.24 6.40
N ILE A 113 -0.93 2.72 5.38
CA ILE A 113 0.53 2.73 5.29
C ILE A 113 0.95 3.65 4.15
N ASP A 114 1.61 4.75 4.47
CA ASP A 114 2.17 5.64 3.44
C ASP A 114 3.40 4.98 2.77
N SER A 115 3.26 4.63 1.50
CA SER A 115 4.35 4.03 0.69
C SER A 115 5.46 5.03 0.36
N ARG A 116 5.24 6.32 0.61
CA ARG A 116 6.20 7.42 0.38
C ARG A 116 6.79 7.42 -1.04
N THR A 117 5.93 7.46 -2.02
CA THR A 117 6.30 7.57 -3.44
C THR A 117 6.80 8.95 -3.83
N THR A 118 6.60 9.94 -2.96
CA THR A 118 7.19 11.28 -2.99
C THR A 118 7.61 11.71 -1.60
N VAL A 119 8.57 12.62 -1.50
CA VAL A 119 8.96 13.27 -0.22
C VAL A 119 7.92 14.27 0.28
N GLU A 120 7.06 14.75 -0.63
CA GLU A 120 6.00 15.73 -0.38
C GLU A 120 4.69 15.10 0.10
N THR A 121 4.66 13.78 0.27
CA THR A 121 3.44 13.09 0.74
C THR A 121 2.97 13.66 2.08
N ILE A 122 1.66 13.83 2.17
CA ILE A 122 0.93 14.21 3.40
C ILE A 122 0.09 13.04 3.93
N GLY A 123 0.32 11.83 3.41
CA GLY A 123 -0.46 10.64 3.75
C GLY A 123 -0.52 10.39 5.25
N GLU A 124 0.64 10.18 5.89
CA GLU A 124 0.74 9.91 7.33
C GLU A 124 0.11 11.04 8.17
N THR A 125 0.49 12.29 7.94
CA THR A 125 -0.01 13.44 8.70
C THR A 125 -1.52 13.65 8.55
N THR A 126 -2.08 13.42 7.36
CA THR A 126 -3.52 13.51 7.15
C THR A 126 -4.26 12.40 7.92
N MET A 127 -3.73 11.16 7.90
CA MET A 127 -4.33 10.06 8.67
C MET A 127 -4.32 10.34 10.16
N GLU A 128 -3.22 10.86 10.71
CA GLU A 128 -3.11 11.27 12.12
C GLU A 128 -4.16 12.30 12.50
N VAL A 129 -4.35 13.35 11.67
CA VAL A 129 -5.39 14.39 11.90
C VAL A 129 -6.79 13.80 11.96
N PHE A 130 -7.09 12.77 11.14
CA PHE A 130 -8.39 12.11 11.12
C PHE A 130 -8.53 11.02 12.20
N GLY A 131 -7.46 10.70 12.94
CA GLY A 131 -7.43 9.63 13.94
C GLY A 131 -7.46 8.24 13.32
N VAL A 132 -6.90 8.07 12.11
CA VAL A 132 -6.72 6.79 11.43
C VAL A 132 -5.38 6.20 11.85
N PRO A 133 -5.31 4.94 12.31
CA PRO A 133 -4.04 4.28 12.57
C PRO A 133 -3.18 4.29 11.32
N THR A 134 -1.94 4.75 11.46
CA THR A 134 -1.06 4.94 10.30
C THR A 134 0.40 4.69 10.62
N ALA A 135 1.15 4.36 9.59
CA ALA A 135 2.61 4.31 9.60
C ALA A 135 3.12 4.62 8.18
N ARG A 136 4.44 4.69 8.03
CA ARG A 136 5.07 4.95 6.74
C ARG A 136 6.18 3.96 6.41
N ARG A 137 6.46 3.80 5.13
CA ARG A 137 7.63 3.05 4.67
C ARG A 137 8.92 3.70 5.15
N ASN A 138 9.78 2.90 5.75
CA ASN A 138 11.14 3.29 6.12
C ASN A 138 12.16 2.92 5.03
N ILE A 139 12.06 1.72 4.47
CA ILE A 139 13.01 1.19 3.48
C ILE A 139 12.23 0.64 2.27
N PHE A 140 12.75 0.94 1.08
CA PHE A 140 12.32 0.30 -0.16
C PHE A 140 13.33 -0.82 -0.47
N LEU A 141 12.87 -2.05 -0.58
CA LEU A 141 13.75 -3.21 -0.64
C LEU A 141 14.34 -3.42 -2.04
N ASP A 142 13.52 -3.32 -3.07
CA ASP A 142 13.82 -3.74 -4.43
C ASP A 142 13.78 -2.61 -5.47
N ASN A 143 14.30 -1.42 -5.13
CA ASN A 143 14.53 -0.34 -6.09
C ASN A 143 15.40 -0.79 -7.27
N GLU A 144 16.33 -1.70 -7.00
CA GLU A 144 17.19 -2.31 -7.99
C GLU A 144 16.94 -3.82 -8.00
N ASP A 145 16.72 -4.39 -9.17
CA ASP A 145 16.49 -5.82 -9.37
C ASP A 145 17.80 -6.62 -9.26
N ASN A 146 18.37 -6.62 -8.04
CA ASN A 146 19.65 -7.25 -7.71
C ASN A 146 19.62 -7.81 -6.29
N GLU A 147 19.81 -9.11 -6.12
CA GLU A 147 19.74 -9.82 -4.83
C GLU A 147 20.65 -9.24 -3.76
N GLU A 148 21.92 -8.96 -4.08
CA GLU A 148 22.86 -8.40 -3.11
C GLU A 148 22.42 -7.00 -2.61
N LYS A 149 21.79 -6.21 -3.49
CA LYS A 149 21.28 -4.89 -3.13
C LYS A 149 20.01 -5.01 -2.30
N ILE A 150 19.14 -5.94 -2.61
CA ILE A 150 17.93 -6.25 -1.84
C ILE A 150 18.33 -6.72 -0.43
N GLU A 151 19.27 -7.65 -0.32
CA GLU A 151 19.81 -8.10 0.96
C GLU A 151 20.36 -6.93 1.80
N LYS A 152 21.14 -6.05 1.19
CA LYS A 152 21.65 -4.83 1.86
C LYS A 152 20.52 -3.92 2.38
N GLN A 153 19.44 -3.77 1.63
CA GLN A 153 18.29 -2.99 2.07
C GLN A 153 17.53 -3.70 3.20
N LEU A 154 17.40 -5.02 3.14
CA LEU A 154 16.82 -5.81 4.21
C LEU A 154 17.63 -5.68 5.50
N MET A 155 18.97 -5.75 5.43
CA MET A 155 19.84 -5.54 6.59
C MET A 155 19.74 -4.13 7.17
N LYS A 156 19.51 -3.11 6.32
CA LYS A 156 19.20 -1.75 6.81
C LYS A 156 17.86 -1.69 7.53
N LEU A 157 16.86 -2.41 7.03
CA LEU A 157 15.56 -2.51 7.67
C LEU A 157 15.67 -3.12 9.07
N VAL A 158 16.42 -4.22 9.20
CA VAL A 158 16.69 -4.88 10.50
C VAL A 158 17.34 -3.89 11.46
N LYS A 159 18.44 -3.26 11.07
CA LYS A 159 19.14 -2.25 11.90
C LYS A 159 18.23 -1.08 12.28
N ARG A 160 17.33 -0.67 11.38
CA ARG A 160 16.39 0.38 11.65
C ARG A 160 15.36 -0.04 12.70
N SER A 161 14.82 -1.26 12.59
CA SER A 161 13.87 -1.79 13.57
C SER A 161 14.50 -1.99 14.96
N GLU A 162 15.77 -2.44 15.02
CA GLU A 162 16.52 -2.54 16.28
C GLU A 162 16.68 -1.19 16.98
N LYS A 163 16.91 -0.13 16.19
CA LYS A 163 17.11 1.21 16.72
C LYS A 163 15.82 1.89 17.16
N ASP A 164 14.78 1.78 16.33
CA ASP A 164 13.55 2.57 16.47
C ASP A 164 12.40 1.75 17.09
N GLY A 165 12.62 0.47 17.41
CA GLY A 165 11.63 -0.48 17.94
C GLY A 165 10.78 -1.15 16.85
N SER A 166 10.63 -0.53 15.69
CA SER A 166 9.93 -1.08 14.52
C SER A 166 10.38 -0.40 13.24
N ALA A 167 10.22 -1.06 12.10
CA ALA A 167 10.42 -0.47 10.77
C ALA A 167 9.60 -1.21 9.71
N ILE A 168 9.15 -0.47 8.69
CA ILE A 168 8.39 -1.01 7.56
C ILE A 168 9.27 -0.99 6.31
N GLY A 169 9.48 -2.17 5.74
CA GLY A 169 10.05 -2.37 4.41
C GLY A 169 8.96 -2.67 3.39
N ILE A 170 9.08 -2.13 2.18
CA ILE A 170 8.21 -2.45 1.06
C ILE A 170 9.05 -3.00 -0.08
N GLY A 171 8.59 -4.08 -0.69
CA GLY A 171 9.15 -4.69 -1.89
C GLY A 171 8.03 -5.25 -2.76
N HIS A 172 8.37 -5.62 -3.99
CA HIS A 172 7.43 -6.24 -4.92
C HIS A 172 7.59 -7.76 -4.92
N VAL A 173 6.53 -8.46 -5.32
CA VAL A 173 6.54 -9.91 -5.51
C VAL A 173 7.29 -10.23 -6.82
N LYS A 174 8.62 -10.28 -6.74
CA LYS A 174 9.53 -10.58 -7.86
C LYS A 174 10.45 -11.76 -7.52
N PRO A 175 11.03 -12.45 -8.54
CA PRO A 175 11.89 -13.61 -8.29
C PRO A 175 13.13 -13.33 -7.43
N LYS A 176 13.62 -12.10 -7.41
CA LYS A 176 14.82 -11.72 -6.65
C LYS A 176 14.53 -11.05 -5.31
N THR A 177 13.27 -10.68 -5.07
CA THR A 177 12.82 -10.13 -3.79
C THR A 177 12.44 -11.25 -2.84
#